data_43c5cdd8d4b2807b5eb4335fd0927cb7
#
_entry.id   43c5cdd8d4b2807b5eb4335fd0927cb7
#
_cell.length_a   1.000
_cell.length_b   1.000
_cell.length_c   1.000
_cell.angle_alpha   90.00
_cell.angle_beta   90.00
_cell.angle_gamma   90.00
#
_symmetry.space_group_name_H-M   'P 1'
#
loop_
_entity.id
_entity.type
_entity.pdbx_description
1 polymer ?
#
loop_
_entity_poly.entity_id
_entity_poly.type
_entity_poly.pdbx_seq_one_letter_code
_entity_poly.pdbx_strand_id
1 'polypeptide(L)'
;GLRVVEDWCRFGLERDDLVISLKDWRQRLGKLHQERYKRARSTVTDPGAGLEHPAQLDRHSPRQVVEANCGRVQEALRVLEEYGRNVDAPLAAEAAAIRYGLYDLEVTCLTATSGNNRRNRLQDCQLCLITSPCPDLVDRVTAALRSGVAMVQHRCKSGSDLERLAEARTLAALCRDHGALLIINDRIDLALAVDADGVHLGQDDLPTDVARGLIGPGRLLGRSTHSLNQVAEAHREDCDYLGLGPVNNTAVKPERPAIGAALVGEALAITHKPVFAIGGITQANLDALVAVGCRRVAVIGAIMGSDNPEKASQNLLSSLSRPTL
;
A
#
# COMPACT_ATOMS: atom_id res chain seq x y z
N GLY A 1 -7.26 -25.47 -1.15
CA GLY A 1 -6.36 -24.38 -0.71
C GLY A 1 -5.53 -23.82 -1.88
N LEU A 2 -4.62 -24.61 -2.48
CA LEU A 2 -3.74 -24.11 -3.59
C LEU A 2 -4.53 -23.46 -4.72
N ARG A 3 -5.69 -24.00 -5.12
CA ARG A 3 -6.51 -23.41 -6.19
C ARG A 3 -7.06 -22.03 -5.81
N VAL A 4 -7.46 -21.85 -4.55
CA VAL A 4 -7.97 -20.55 -4.08
C VAL A 4 -6.87 -19.48 -4.11
N VAL A 5 -5.65 -19.85 -3.69
CA VAL A 5 -4.49 -18.94 -3.75
C VAL A 5 -4.10 -18.65 -5.20
N GLU A 6 -4.13 -19.68 -6.09
CA GLU A 6 -3.87 -19.52 -7.54
C GLU A 6 -4.85 -18.53 -8.18
N ASP A 7 -6.15 -18.66 -7.89
CA ASP A 7 -7.17 -17.78 -8.44
C ASP A 7 -7.00 -16.34 -7.94
N TRP A 8 -6.61 -16.13 -6.68
CA TRP A 8 -6.26 -14.81 -6.18
C TRP A 8 -5.01 -14.23 -6.88
N CYS A 9 -3.93 -15.02 -7.02
CA CYS A 9 -2.75 -14.59 -7.76
C CYS A 9 -3.06 -14.22 -9.22
N ARG A 10 -3.99 -14.95 -9.85
CA ARG A 10 -4.39 -14.74 -11.24
C ARG A 10 -5.29 -13.52 -11.44
N PHE A 11 -6.35 -13.39 -10.65
CA PHE A 11 -7.43 -12.41 -10.87
C PHE A 11 -7.33 -11.18 -9.97
N GLY A 12 -6.67 -11.30 -8.81
CA GLY A 12 -6.54 -10.20 -7.86
C GLY A 12 -5.17 -9.53 -7.88
N LEU A 13 -4.12 -10.26 -8.25
CA LEU A 13 -2.74 -9.75 -8.25
C LEU A 13 -2.14 -9.65 -9.65
N GLU A 14 -2.68 -10.35 -10.65
CA GLU A 14 -2.16 -10.44 -12.02
C GLU A 14 -0.68 -10.87 -12.04
N ARG A 15 -0.30 -11.84 -11.19
CA ARG A 15 1.06 -12.35 -10.98
C ARG A 15 1.22 -13.72 -11.60
N ASP A 16 1.55 -13.77 -12.91
CA ASP A 16 1.72 -15.01 -13.69
C ASP A 16 2.79 -15.93 -13.12
N ASP A 17 3.86 -15.40 -12.56
CA ASP A 17 4.94 -16.15 -11.92
C ASP A 17 4.43 -17.00 -10.73
N LEU A 18 3.60 -16.42 -9.87
CA LEU A 18 2.97 -17.13 -8.75
C LEU A 18 1.93 -18.15 -9.24
N VAL A 19 1.18 -17.80 -10.27
CA VAL A 19 0.20 -18.71 -10.90
C VAL A 19 0.88 -19.94 -11.49
N ILE A 20 2.02 -19.76 -12.18
CA ILE A 20 2.80 -20.86 -12.77
C ILE A 20 3.28 -21.81 -11.67
N SER A 21 3.86 -21.29 -10.59
CA SER A 21 4.33 -22.09 -9.45
C SER A 21 3.21 -22.91 -8.82
N LEU A 22 2.05 -22.30 -8.54
CA LEU A 22 0.89 -22.97 -7.95
C LEU A 22 0.27 -24.03 -8.86
N LYS A 23 0.25 -23.78 -10.18
CA LYS A 23 -0.18 -24.79 -11.18
C LYS A 23 0.76 -25.97 -11.22
N ASP A 24 2.08 -25.72 -11.25
CA ASP A 24 3.09 -26.78 -11.24
C ASP A 24 2.94 -27.68 -10.01
N TRP A 25 2.83 -27.09 -8.81
CA TRP A 25 2.65 -27.88 -7.59
C TRP A 25 1.37 -28.73 -7.60
N ARG A 26 0.26 -28.17 -8.08
CA ARG A 26 -0.98 -28.94 -8.23
C ARG A 26 -0.85 -30.09 -9.23
N GLN A 27 -0.13 -29.90 -10.34
CA GLN A 27 0.11 -30.97 -11.31
C GLN A 27 1.03 -32.06 -10.74
N ARG A 28 2.09 -31.68 -10.02
CA ARG A 28 3.03 -32.62 -9.41
C ARG A 28 2.32 -33.49 -8.36
N LEU A 29 1.52 -32.91 -7.47
CA LEU A 29 0.68 -33.66 -6.53
C LEU A 29 -0.36 -34.54 -7.25
N GLY A 30 -0.95 -34.03 -8.33
CA GLY A 30 -1.93 -34.77 -9.12
C GLY A 30 -1.37 -36.03 -9.78
N LYS A 31 -0.11 -35.98 -10.27
CA LYS A 31 0.57 -37.14 -10.86
C LYS A 31 0.85 -38.26 -9.83
N LEU A 32 1.04 -37.91 -8.57
CA LEU A 32 1.28 -38.87 -7.48
C LEU A 32 -0.03 -39.37 -6.86
N HIS A 33 -1.18 -38.88 -7.32
CA HIS A 33 -2.49 -39.31 -6.78
C HIS A 33 -2.84 -40.68 -7.32
N GLN A 34 -2.95 -41.68 -6.41
CA GLN A 34 -3.30 -43.07 -6.70
C GLN A 34 -4.79 -43.34 -6.43
N GLU A 35 -5.38 -44.28 -7.18
CA GLU A 35 -6.79 -44.66 -7.03
C GLU A 35 -7.13 -45.17 -5.59
N ARG A 36 -6.17 -45.80 -4.94
CA ARG A 36 -6.31 -46.23 -3.53
C ARG A 36 -6.66 -45.09 -2.59
N TYR A 37 -6.17 -43.88 -2.84
CA TYR A 37 -6.47 -42.67 -2.02
C TYR A 37 -7.91 -42.20 -2.23
N LYS A 38 -8.44 -42.34 -3.46
CA LYS A 38 -9.84 -42.02 -3.74
C LYS A 38 -10.78 -43.01 -3.07
N ARG A 39 -10.42 -44.28 -3.12
CA ARG A 39 -11.23 -45.38 -2.48
C ARG A 39 -11.23 -45.29 -0.96
N ALA A 40 -10.17 -44.76 -0.35
CA ALA A 40 -10.10 -44.59 1.10
C ALA A 40 -11.00 -43.44 1.61
N ARG A 41 -11.51 -42.60 0.74
CA ARG A 41 -12.38 -41.48 1.10
C ARG A 41 -13.83 -41.99 1.24
N SER A 42 -14.38 -41.88 2.44
CA SER A 42 -15.80 -42.17 2.71
C SER A 42 -16.44 -40.93 3.33
N THR A 43 -17.39 -40.33 2.61
CA THR A 43 -18.16 -39.18 3.14
C THR A 43 -19.25 -39.62 4.12
N VAL A 44 -19.60 -40.92 4.10
CA VAL A 44 -20.65 -41.48 4.97
C VAL A 44 -20.11 -41.81 6.37
N THR A 45 -18.81 -42.14 6.46
CA THR A 45 -18.15 -42.53 7.72
C THR A 45 -17.16 -41.50 8.22
N ASP A 46 -17.10 -40.35 7.60
CA ASP A 46 -16.22 -39.24 8.01
C ASP A 46 -16.80 -38.54 9.25
N PRO A 47 -16.20 -38.72 10.44
CA PRO A 47 -16.70 -38.09 11.67
C PRO A 47 -16.54 -36.58 11.68
N GLY A 48 -15.74 -36.00 10.74
CA GLY A 48 -15.54 -34.59 10.57
C GLY A 48 -16.50 -33.93 9.55
N ALA A 49 -17.32 -34.75 8.85
CA ALA A 49 -18.25 -34.23 7.87
C ALA A 49 -19.34 -33.35 8.52
N GLY A 50 -19.44 -32.09 8.05
CA GLY A 50 -20.44 -31.15 8.58
C GLY A 50 -20.03 -30.43 9.87
N LEU A 51 -18.84 -30.65 10.41
CA LEU A 51 -18.33 -29.89 11.53
C LEU A 51 -17.85 -28.48 11.01
N GLU A 52 -18.55 -27.46 11.48
CA GLU A 52 -18.21 -26.07 11.19
C GLU A 52 -17.54 -25.42 12.39
N HIS A 53 -16.54 -24.58 12.12
CA HIS A 53 -15.91 -23.74 13.15
C HIS A 53 -16.17 -22.27 12.82
N PRO A 54 -16.65 -21.43 13.78
CA PRO A 54 -17.00 -20.02 13.52
C PRO A 54 -15.89 -19.22 12.83
N ALA A 55 -14.62 -19.47 13.16
CA ALA A 55 -13.47 -18.83 12.50
C ALA A 55 -13.32 -19.17 11.00
N GLN A 56 -14.07 -20.14 10.46
CA GLN A 56 -14.06 -20.42 9.02
C GLN A 56 -14.95 -19.46 8.23
N LEU A 57 -15.93 -18.85 8.90
CA LEU A 57 -16.91 -17.94 8.32
C LEU A 57 -16.45 -16.47 8.39
N ASP A 58 -15.50 -16.17 9.28
CA ASP A 58 -15.05 -14.80 9.58
C ASP A 58 -13.82 -14.41 8.76
N ARG A 59 -14.03 -14.12 7.46
CA ARG A 59 -12.98 -13.66 6.54
C ARG A 59 -13.45 -12.46 5.75
N HIS A 60 -12.92 -11.29 6.13
CA HIS A 60 -13.34 -10.00 5.58
C HIS A 60 -12.39 -9.41 4.53
N SER A 61 -11.26 -10.09 4.24
CA SER A 61 -10.29 -9.58 3.28
C SER A 61 -9.64 -10.69 2.45
N PRO A 62 -9.20 -10.40 1.22
CA PRO A 62 -8.41 -11.32 0.40
C PRO A 62 -7.15 -11.83 1.13
N ARG A 63 -6.50 -10.97 1.92
CA ARG A 63 -5.34 -11.34 2.74
C ARG A 63 -5.69 -12.50 3.69
N GLN A 64 -6.78 -12.39 4.46
CA GLN A 64 -7.22 -13.44 5.37
C GLN A 64 -7.60 -14.74 4.65
N VAL A 65 -8.17 -14.63 3.44
CA VAL A 65 -8.47 -15.81 2.60
C VAL A 65 -7.18 -16.51 2.17
N VAL A 66 -6.16 -15.78 1.74
CA VAL A 66 -4.85 -16.30 1.34
C VAL A 66 -4.17 -16.98 2.53
N GLU A 67 -4.01 -16.26 3.66
CA GLU A 67 -3.39 -16.78 4.89
C GLU A 67 -4.04 -18.09 5.34
N ALA A 68 -5.36 -18.14 5.42
CA ALA A 68 -6.08 -19.33 5.85
C ALA A 68 -5.98 -20.49 4.86
N ASN A 69 -5.87 -20.23 3.56
CA ASN A 69 -5.71 -21.29 2.57
C ASN A 69 -4.27 -21.80 2.50
N CYS A 70 -3.27 -20.93 2.63
CA CYS A 70 -1.86 -21.33 2.75
C CYS A 70 -1.67 -22.19 3.99
N GLY A 71 -2.14 -21.76 5.16
CA GLY A 71 -2.04 -22.53 6.40
C GLY A 71 -2.66 -23.92 6.29
N ARG A 72 -3.89 -24.04 5.75
CA ARG A 72 -4.53 -25.36 5.54
C ARG A 72 -3.76 -26.26 4.58
N VAL A 73 -3.13 -25.69 3.56
CA VAL A 73 -2.31 -26.48 2.63
C VAL A 73 -1.02 -26.92 3.31
N GLN A 74 -0.36 -26.06 4.05
CA GLN A 74 0.85 -26.37 4.82
C GLN A 74 0.61 -27.52 5.78
N GLU A 75 -0.50 -27.49 6.54
CA GLU A 75 -0.90 -28.58 7.45
C GLU A 75 -1.19 -29.88 6.69
N ALA A 76 -1.96 -29.82 5.61
CA ALA A 76 -2.25 -31.01 4.81
C ALA A 76 -0.97 -31.63 4.21
N LEU A 77 -0.06 -30.79 3.70
CA LEU A 77 1.23 -31.25 3.18
C LEU A 77 2.11 -31.84 4.29
N ARG A 78 2.07 -31.27 5.50
CA ARG A 78 2.77 -31.83 6.65
C ARG A 78 2.26 -33.23 7.01
N VAL A 79 0.95 -33.43 7.02
CA VAL A 79 0.36 -34.73 7.23
C VAL A 79 0.81 -35.75 6.16
N LEU A 80 0.78 -35.34 4.87
CA LEU A 80 1.25 -36.19 3.77
C LEU A 80 2.73 -36.54 3.90
N GLU A 81 3.58 -35.57 4.30
CA GLU A 81 5.01 -35.78 4.55
C GLU A 81 5.23 -36.81 5.67
N GLU A 82 4.58 -36.65 6.82
CA GLU A 82 4.83 -37.47 7.98
C GLU A 82 4.29 -38.91 7.80
N TYR A 83 3.04 -39.06 7.38
CA TYR A 83 2.43 -40.37 7.21
C TYR A 83 2.85 -41.07 5.92
N GLY A 84 3.25 -40.31 4.90
CA GLY A 84 3.70 -40.84 3.61
C GLY A 84 5.10 -41.44 3.65
N ARG A 85 5.95 -41.10 4.60
CA ARG A 85 7.40 -41.51 4.62
C ARG A 85 7.59 -42.99 4.45
N ASN A 86 6.76 -43.84 5.07
CA ASN A 86 6.88 -45.27 5.04
C ASN A 86 5.92 -45.98 4.05
N VAL A 87 4.95 -45.20 3.48
CA VAL A 87 3.88 -45.79 2.63
C VAL A 87 4.03 -45.34 1.17
N ASP A 88 4.48 -44.13 0.94
CA ASP A 88 4.65 -43.52 -0.37
C ASP A 88 5.73 -42.40 -0.28
N ALA A 89 7.00 -42.82 -0.25
CA ALA A 89 8.13 -41.91 -0.10
C ALA A 89 8.21 -40.82 -1.19
N PRO A 90 7.87 -41.09 -2.48
CA PRO A 90 7.81 -40.04 -3.50
C PRO A 90 6.76 -38.98 -3.17
N LEU A 91 5.57 -39.33 -2.69
CA LEU A 91 4.52 -38.39 -2.28
C LEU A 91 4.95 -37.58 -1.06
N ALA A 92 5.60 -38.22 -0.09
CA ALA A 92 6.09 -37.54 1.12
C ALA A 92 7.18 -36.49 0.77
N ALA A 93 8.13 -36.85 -0.10
CA ALA A 93 9.19 -35.95 -0.54
C ALA A 93 8.63 -34.75 -1.33
N GLU A 94 7.65 -34.99 -2.19
CA GLU A 94 6.99 -33.95 -2.97
C GLU A 94 6.18 -33.01 -2.07
N ALA A 95 5.44 -33.57 -1.09
CA ALA A 95 4.69 -32.77 -0.11
C ALA A 95 5.61 -31.85 0.69
N ALA A 96 6.76 -32.37 1.14
CA ALA A 96 7.77 -31.56 1.82
C ALA A 96 8.30 -30.40 0.94
N ALA A 97 8.69 -30.68 -0.30
CA ALA A 97 9.23 -29.70 -1.23
C ALA A 97 8.21 -28.57 -1.49
N ILE A 98 6.94 -28.92 -1.74
CA ILE A 98 5.87 -27.95 -1.98
C ILE A 98 5.57 -27.14 -0.70
N ARG A 99 5.58 -27.77 0.47
CA ARG A 99 5.36 -27.06 1.73
C ARG A 99 6.38 -25.98 1.99
N TYR A 100 7.67 -26.23 1.75
CA TYR A 100 8.71 -25.23 1.88
C TYR A 100 8.57 -24.11 0.83
N GLY A 101 8.33 -24.46 -0.44
CA GLY A 101 8.07 -23.46 -1.47
C GLY A 101 6.84 -22.60 -1.19
N LEU A 102 5.82 -23.17 -0.52
CA LEU A 102 4.61 -22.44 -0.16
C LEU A 102 4.86 -21.37 0.92
N TYR A 103 5.81 -21.55 1.83
CA TYR A 103 6.20 -20.50 2.79
C TYR A 103 6.68 -19.25 2.09
N ASP A 104 7.61 -19.39 1.10
CA ASP A 104 8.14 -18.26 0.36
C ASP A 104 7.06 -17.62 -0.55
N LEU A 105 6.25 -18.45 -1.19
CA LEU A 105 5.15 -17.97 -2.03
C LEU A 105 4.10 -17.22 -1.20
N GLU A 106 3.75 -17.68 -0.02
CA GLU A 106 2.81 -17.01 0.88
C GLU A 106 3.29 -15.61 1.22
N VAL A 107 4.55 -15.45 1.66
CA VAL A 107 5.15 -14.14 1.96
C VAL A 107 5.06 -13.21 0.74
N THR A 108 5.40 -13.71 -0.44
CA THR A 108 5.36 -12.94 -1.70
C THR A 108 3.92 -12.54 -2.04
N CYS A 109 2.97 -13.46 -1.93
CA CYS A 109 1.56 -13.22 -2.22
C CYS A 109 0.94 -12.20 -1.25
N LEU A 110 1.23 -12.31 0.04
CA LEU A 110 0.72 -11.40 1.07
C LEU A 110 1.32 -10.00 0.92
N THR A 111 2.60 -9.90 0.55
CA THR A 111 3.26 -8.63 0.26
C THR A 111 2.63 -7.94 -0.95
N ALA A 112 2.40 -8.68 -2.03
CA ALA A 112 1.73 -8.15 -3.23
C ALA A 112 0.28 -7.74 -2.93
N THR A 113 -0.47 -8.53 -2.15
CA THR A 113 -1.83 -8.21 -1.72
C THR A 113 -1.88 -6.90 -0.93
N SER A 114 -0.95 -6.70 0.00
CA SER A 114 -0.84 -5.45 0.77
C SER A 114 -0.48 -4.27 -0.11
N GLY A 115 0.43 -4.46 -1.08
CA GLY A 115 0.82 -3.44 -2.04
C GLY A 115 -0.35 -2.98 -2.93
N ASN A 116 -1.12 -3.92 -3.46
CA ASN A 116 -2.31 -3.60 -4.25
C ASN A 116 -3.35 -2.82 -3.42
N ASN A 117 -3.58 -3.23 -2.18
CA ASN A 117 -4.49 -2.49 -1.30
C ASN A 117 -4.03 -1.05 -1.08
N ARG A 118 -2.72 -0.82 -0.82
CA ARG A 118 -2.16 0.54 -0.67
C ARG A 118 -2.31 1.36 -1.93
N ARG A 119 -2.03 0.78 -3.11
CA ARG A 119 -2.20 1.46 -4.40
C ARG A 119 -3.64 1.83 -4.69
N ASN A 120 -4.59 0.93 -4.43
CA ASN A 120 -6.02 1.21 -4.57
C ASN A 120 -6.45 2.36 -3.66
N ARG A 121 -6.05 2.34 -2.38
CA ARG A 121 -6.33 3.44 -1.45
C ARG A 121 -5.70 4.76 -1.91
N LEU A 122 -4.49 4.73 -2.50
CA LEU A 122 -3.85 5.91 -3.07
C LEU A 122 -4.65 6.51 -4.24
N GLN A 123 -5.29 5.67 -5.07
CA GLN A 123 -6.15 6.17 -6.15
C GLN A 123 -7.33 6.99 -5.65
N ASP A 124 -7.86 6.68 -4.48
CA ASP A 124 -8.98 7.38 -3.85
C ASP A 124 -8.53 8.64 -3.08
N CYS A 125 -7.23 8.80 -2.83
CA CYS A 125 -6.71 9.95 -2.07
C CYS A 125 -6.76 11.23 -2.90
N GLN A 126 -7.50 12.24 -2.43
CA GLN A 126 -7.57 13.58 -3.00
C GLN A 126 -6.73 14.60 -2.22
N LEU A 127 -6.61 14.43 -0.91
CA LEU A 127 -5.92 15.36 -0.01
C LEU A 127 -4.86 14.63 0.81
N CYS A 128 -3.61 15.09 0.67
CA CYS A 128 -2.50 14.69 1.51
C CYS A 128 -2.19 15.80 2.51
N LEU A 129 -2.28 15.49 3.81
CA LEU A 129 -1.76 16.35 4.86
C LEU A 129 -0.29 16.07 5.09
N ILE A 130 0.58 17.06 4.85
CA ILE A 130 1.98 16.99 5.24
C ILE A 130 2.16 17.70 6.58
N THR A 131 2.73 17.00 7.55
CA THR A 131 2.90 17.55 8.89
C THR A 131 4.04 18.58 8.94
N SER A 132 3.94 19.49 9.90
CA SER A 132 5.02 20.35 10.35
C SER A 132 5.09 20.29 11.89
N PRO A 133 6.28 20.43 12.49
CA PRO A 133 6.40 20.38 13.95
C PRO A 133 5.54 21.43 14.62
N CYS A 134 4.68 21.02 15.55
CA CYS A 134 3.89 21.88 16.43
C CYS A 134 3.51 21.10 17.70
N PRO A 135 3.21 21.79 18.81
CA PRO A 135 2.89 21.13 20.09
C PRO A 135 1.63 20.27 20.03
N ASP A 136 0.63 20.65 19.23
CA ASP A 136 -0.66 20.02 19.07
C ASP A 136 -0.77 19.17 17.79
N LEU A 137 0.34 18.62 17.31
CA LEU A 137 0.42 17.83 16.07
C LEU A 137 -0.61 16.71 16.03
N VAL A 138 -0.69 15.92 17.10
CA VAL A 138 -1.58 14.76 17.19
C VAL A 138 -3.05 15.19 17.07
N ASP A 139 -3.44 16.26 17.74
CA ASP A 139 -4.81 16.78 17.70
C ASP A 139 -5.17 17.29 16.30
N ARG A 140 -4.26 18.03 15.64
CA ARG A 140 -4.46 18.54 14.27
C ARG A 140 -4.58 17.41 13.27
N VAL A 141 -3.72 16.40 13.34
CA VAL A 141 -3.79 15.23 12.47
C VAL A 141 -5.08 14.45 12.71
N THR A 142 -5.47 14.25 13.99
CA THR A 142 -6.73 13.58 14.34
C THR A 142 -7.94 14.32 13.76
N ALA A 143 -7.98 15.65 13.88
CA ALA A 143 -9.05 16.48 13.32
C ALA A 143 -9.14 16.36 11.79
N ALA A 144 -7.99 16.36 11.11
CA ALA A 144 -7.92 16.17 9.66
C ALA A 144 -8.40 14.77 9.24
N LEU A 145 -7.97 13.72 9.94
CA LEU A 145 -8.39 12.33 9.66
C LEU A 145 -9.91 12.13 9.85
N ARG A 146 -10.49 12.71 10.91
CA ARG A 146 -11.95 12.71 11.11
C ARG A 146 -12.72 13.38 9.99
N SER A 147 -12.10 14.32 9.31
CA SER A 147 -12.68 15.02 8.15
C SER A 147 -12.60 14.25 6.85
N GLY A 148 -11.96 13.08 6.83
CA GLY A 148 -11.80 12.25 5.64
C GLY A 148 -10.47 12.46 4.90
N VAL A 149 -9.46 13.10 5.50
CA VAL A 149 -8.10 13.09 4.94
C VAL A 149 -7.59 11.66 4.89
N ALA A 150 -7.33 11.17 3.70
CA ALA A 150 -6.99 9.77 3.45
C ALA A 150 -5.48 9.48 3.40
N MET A 151 -4.63 10.52 3.43
CA MET A 151 -3.17 10.37 3.43
C MET A 151 -2.50 11.43 4.31
N VAL A 152 -1.62 10.98 5.20
CA VAL A 152 -0.78 11.83 6.04
C VAL A 152 0.69 11.57 5.70
N GLN A 153 1.44 12.63 5.44
CA GLN A 153 2.90 12.53 5.28
C GLN A 153 3.58 13.12 6.50
N HIS A 154 4.25 12.27 7.28
CA HIS A 154 5.06 12.70 8.42
C HIS A 154 6.36 13.35 7.93
N ARG A 155 6.49 14.64 8.19
CA ARG A 155 7.67 15.43 7.84
C ARG A 155 8.20 16.17 9.07
N CYS A 156 9.30 15.66 9.63
CA CYS A 156 9.99 16.24 10.77
C CYS A 156 11.48 16.39 10.42
N LYS A 157 11.94 17.63 10.21
CA LYS A 157 13.34 17.94 9.85
C LYS A 157 14.23 18.30 11.04
N SER A 158 13.67 18.38 12.24
CA SER A 158 14.34 18.71 13.48
C SER A 158 14.09 17.65 14.56
N GLY A 159 14.81 17.69 15.65
CA GLY A 159 14.70 16.71 16.74
C GLY A 159 15.61 15.48 16.57
N SER A 160 15.63 14.64 17.58
CA SER A 160 16.37 13.37 17.58
C SER A 160 15.61 12.28 16.82
N ASP A 161 16.31 11.21 16.44
CA ASP A 161 15.67 10.05 15.80
C ASP A 161 14.72 9.33 16.76
N LEU A 162 14.97 9.38 18.05
CA LEU A 162 14.07 8.81 19.06
C LEU A 162 12.73 9.55 19.12
N GLU A 163 12.76 10.89 19.10
CA GLU A 163 11.56 11.73 19.04
C GLU A 163 10.78 11.50 17.74
N ARG A 164 11.47 11.50 16.60
CA ARG A 164 10.84 11.21 15.28
C ARG A 164 10.19 9.83 15.25
N LEU A 165 10.85 8.82 15.84
CA LEU A 165 10.30 7.46 15.91
C LEU A 165 9.04 7.40 16.78
N ALA A 166 9.05 8.07 17.93
CA ALA A 166 7.89 8.13 18.82
C ALA A 166 6.69 8.81 18.15
N GLU A 167 6.93 9.96 17.51
CA GLU A 167 5.93 10.72 16.76
C GLU A 167 5.37 9.89 15.58
N ALA A 168 6.25 9.27 14.78
CA ALA A 168 5.85 8.44 13.65
C ALA A 168 5.03 7.21 14.07
N ARG A 169 5.33 6.58 15.21
CA ARG A 169 4.54 5.48 15.78
C ARG A 169 3.14 5.93 16.17
N THR A 170 3.02 7.10 16.79
CA THR A 170 1.72 7.69 17.15
C THR A 170 0.88 7.96 15.91
N LEU A 171 1.47 8.58 14.88
CA LEU A 171 0.79 8.85 13.62
C LEU A 171 0.43 7.56 12.86
N ALA A 172 1.27 6.52 12.95
CA ALA A 172 0.98 5.22 12.33
C ALA A 172 -0.26 4.55 12.95
N ALA A 173 -0.40 4.61 14.28
CA ALA A 173 -1.59 4.13 14.96
C ALA A 173 -2.84 4.93 14.54
N LEU A 174 -2.76 6.26 14.59
CA LEU A 174 -3.88 7.13 14.18
C LEU A 174 -4.32 6.91 12.73
N CYS A 175 -3.38 6.84 11.79
CA CYS A 175 -3.70 6.59 10.38
C CYS A 175 -4.37 5.23 10.20
N ARG A 176 -3.89 4.20 10.89
CA ARG A 176 -4.48 2.85 10.85
C ARG A 176 -5.92 2.85 11.37
N ASP A 177 -6.17 3.49 12.51
CA ASP A 177 -7.49 3.55 13.14
C ASP A 177 -8.53 4.29 12.28
N HIS A 178 -8.06 5.24 11.45
CA HIS A 178 -8.92 5.99 10.52
C HIS A 178 -8.88 5.47 9.08
N GLY A 179 -8.18 4.37 8.82
CA GLY A 179 -8.03 3.83 7.46
C GLY A 179 -7.25 4.74 6.49
N ALA A 180 -6.43 5.67 6.98
CA ALA A 180 -5.60 6.57 6.18
C ALA A 180 -4.21 5.99 5.91
N LEU A 181 -3.58 6.42 4.81
CA LEU A 181 -2.20 6.07 4.47
C LEU A 181 -1.22 6.93 5.28
N LEU A 182 -0.20 6.29 5.88
CA LEU A 182 0.95 6.99 6.44
C LEU A 182 2.14 6.93 5.50
N ILE A 183 2.66 8.08 5.12
CA ILE A 183 3.88 8.25 4.33
C ILE A 183 4.95 8.90 5.20
N ILE A 184 6.17 8.41 5.15
CA ILE A 184 7.32 9.05 5.81
C ILE A 184 8.11 9.85 4.78
N ASN A 185 8.43 11.10 5.12
CA ASN A 185 9.24 11.98 4.27
C ASN A 185 10.74 11.67 4.43
N ASP A 186 11.46 11.45 3.34
CA ASP A 186 12.92 11.23 3.20
C ASP A 186 13.48 9.98 3.89
N ARG A 187 12.96 9.54 5.04
CA ARG A 187 13.54 8.55 5.95
C ARG A 187 12.97 7.14 5.70
N ILE A 188 13.63 6.35 4.86
CA ILE A 188 13.26 4.95 4.57
C ILE A 188 13.34 4.07 5.81
N ASP A 189 14.41 4.22 6.59
CA ASP A 189 14.63 3.50 7.83
C ASP A 189 13.48 3.70 8.83
N LEU A 190 13.02 4.94 9.00
CA LEU A 190 11.89 5.26 9.86
C LEU A 190 10.59 4.65 9.33
N ALA A 191 10.36 4.69 8.01
CA ALA A 191 9.18 4.08 7.40
C ALA A 191 9.11 2.56 7.65
N LEU A 192 10.25 1.88 7.56
CA LEU A 192 10.36 0.45 7.87
C LEU A 192 10.13 0.18 9.37
N ALA A 193 10.72 1.00 10.25
CA ALA A 193 10.65 0.82 11.70
C ALA A 193 9.23 0.99 12.28
N VAL A 194 8.35 1.77 11.61
CA VAL A 194 6.95 1.99 12.04
C VAL A 194 5.92 1.27 11.19
N ASP A 195 6.37 0.47 10.22
CA ASP A 195 5.54 -0.19 9.20
C ASP A 195 4.59 0.80 8.49
N ALA A 196 5.14 1.94 8.05
CA ALA A 196 4.41 2.93 7.29
C ALA A 196 3.96 2.37 5.93
N ASP A 197 2.92 2.98 5.34
CA ASP A 197 2.41 2.58 4.03
C ASP A 197 3.36 2.94 2.89
N GLY A 198 4.26 3.92 3.10
CA GLY A 198 5.26 4.28 2.10
C GLY A 198 6.22 5.38 2.54
N VAL A 199 7.01 5.82 1.56
CA VAL A 199 7.94 6.95 1.69
C VAL A 199 7.74 7.96 0.57
N HIS A 200 8.12 9.21 0.82
CA HIS A 200 8.19 10.24 -0.19
C HIS A 200 9.59 10.84 -0.24
N LEU A 201 10.20 10.84 -1.43
CA LEU A 201 11.58 11.27 -1.64
C LEU A 201 11.66 12.51 -2.53
N GLY A 202 12.56 13.41 -2.19
CA GLY A 202 12.93 14.56 -3.01
C GLY A 202 13.95 14.21 -4.10
N GLN A 203 14.37 15.23 -4.87
CA GLN A 203 15.31 15.06 -5.97
C GLN A 203 16.75 14.76 -5.50
N ASP A 204 17.09 15.22 -4.30
CA ASP A 204 18.42 15.08 -3.69
C ASP A 204 18.51 13.86 -2.76
N ASP A 205 17.41 13.09 -2.62
CA ASP A 205 17.36 11.87 -1.83
C ASP A 205 17.80 10.65 -2.65
N LEU A 206 17.67 9.44 -2.08
CA LEU A 206 18.05 8.20 -2.78
C LEU A 206 17.33 8.05 -4.12
N PRO A 207 18.02 7.51 -5.16
CA PRO A 207 17.39 7.14 -6.42
C PRO A 207 16.21 6.18 -6.23
N THR A 208 15.22 6.27 -7.12
CA THR A 208 13.97 5.50 -7.03
C THR A 208 14.19 3.99 -6.99
N ASP A 209 15.10 3.46 -7.80
CA ASP A 209 15.43 2.02 -7.87
C ASP A 209 16.06 1.51 -6.58
N VAL A 210 16.99 2.29 -6.00
CA VAL A 210 17.60 1.97 -4.70
C VAL A 210 16.55 2.00 -3.59
N ALA A 211 15.73 3.05 -3.55
CA ALA A 211 14.67 3.19 -2.56
C ALA A 211 13.64 2.05 -2.67
N ARG A 212 13.23 1.71 -3.89
CA ARG A 212 12.32 0.58 -4.14
C ARG A 212 12.91 -0.75 -3.67
N GLY A 213 14.20 -0.99 -3.90
CA GLY A 213 14.89 -2.17 -3.38
C GLY A 213 14.83 -2.28 -1.86
N LEU A 214 14.95 -1.16 -1.15
CA LEU A 214 14.91 -1.11 0.32
C LEU A 214 13.50 -1.29 0.90
N ILE A 215 12.49 -0.59 0.34
CA ILE A 215 11.11 -0.63 0.89
C ILE A 215 10.31 -1.83 0.39
N GLY A 216 10.79 -2.50 -0.68
CA GLY A 216 10.11 -3.60 -1.35
C GLY A 216 8.88 -3.16 -2.17
N PRO A 217 8.26 -4.08 -2.92
CA PRO A 217 7.14 -3.78 -3.84
C PRO A 217 5.82 -3.52 -3.12
N GLY A 218 5.72 -3.84 -1.84
CA GLY A 218 4.48 -3.72 -1.06
C GLY A 218 4.21 -2.33 -0.49
N ARG A 219 5.21 -1.41 -0.48
CA ARG A 219 5.06 -0.04 0.04
C ARG A 219 4.99 0.99 -1.08
N LEU A 220 4.33 2.10 -0.80
CA LEU A 220 4.23 3.23 -1.73
C LEU A 220 5.53 4.02 -1.77
N LEU A 221 5.90 4.46 -2.96
CA LEU A 221 7.03 5.35 -3.21
C LEU A 221 6.56 6.61 -3.94
N GLY A 222 6.66 7.76 -3.30
CA GLY A 222 6.39 9.07 -3.89
C GLY A 222 7.67 9.77 -4.30
N ARG A 223 7.63 10.54 -5.40
CA ARG A 223 8.74 11.38 -5.88
C ARG A 223 8.32 12.82 -6.02
N SER A 224 9.13 13.74 -5.49
CA SER A 224 8.97 15.17 -5.75
C SER A 224 9.40 15.52 -7.16
N THR A 225 8.62 16.37 -7.86
CA THR A 225 8.94 16.92 -9.18
C THR A 225 8.69 18.42 -9.21
N HIS A 226 9.41 19.14 -10.08
CA HIS A 226 9.38 20.62 -10.15
C HIS A 226 9.27 21.13 -11.58
N SER A 227 9.31 20.23 -12.58
CA SER A 227 9.23 20.55 -14.01
C SER A 227 8.61 19.41 -14.79
N LEU A 228 8.16 19.66 -16.01
CA LEU A 228 7.62 18.63 -16.91
C LEU A 228 8.65 17.55 -17.24
N ASN A 229 9.93 17.92 -17.38
CA ASN A 229 10.99 16.95 -17.61
C ASN A 229 11.12 15.96 -16.46
N GLN A 230 11.12 16.44 -15.21
CA GLN A 230 11.15 15.58 -14.03
C GLN A 230 9.88 14.71 -13.91
N VAL A 231 8.72 15.20 -14.32
CA VAL A 231 7.48 14.39 -14.39
C VAL A 231 7.64 13.27 -15.42
N ALA A 232 8.18 13.56 -16.61
CA ALA A 232 8.40 12.58 -17.66
C ALA A 232 9.45 11.51 -17.28
N GLU A 233 10.48 11.90 -16.54
CA GLU A 233 11.47 10.98 -15.98
C GLU A 233 10.83 10.07 -14.92
N ALA A 234 10.18 10.66 -13.91
CA ALA A 234 9.54 9.94 -12.83
C ALA A 234 8.35 9.06 -13.30
N HIS A 235 7.72 9.39 -14.45
CA HIS A 235 6.74 8.52 -15.09
C HIS A 235 7.31 7.15 -15.46
N ARG A 236 8.59 7.08 -15.85
CA ARG A 236 9.28 5.84 -16.24
C ARG A 236 9.89 5.08 -15.05
N GLU A 237 10.04 5.74 -13.91
CA GLU A 237 10.59 5.16 -12.69
C GLU A 237 9.55 4.27 -11.95
N ASP A 238 10.02 3.38 -11.08
CA ASP A 238 9.16 2.53 -10.23
C ASP A 238 8.71 3.29 -8.97
N CYS A 239 8.06 4.45 -9.16
CA CYS A 239 7.37 5.19 -8.12
C CYS A 239 5.85 5.13 -8.33
N ASP A 240 5.09 5.22 -7.23
CA ASP A 240 3.63 5.04 -7.23
C ASP A 240 2.88 6.36 -7.43
N TYR A 241 3.46 7.52 -7.05
CA TYR A 241 2.84 8.82 -7.20
C TYR A 241 3.87 9.95 -7.24
N LEU A 242 3.45 11.12 -7.69
CA LEU A 242 4.29 12.31 -7.82
C LEU A 242 3.76 13.45 -6.95
N GLY A 243 4.68 14.20 -6.33
CA GLY A 243 4.43 15.53 -5.79
C GLY A 243 4.93 16.57 -6.77
N LEU A 244 4.08 17.48 -7.25
CA LEU A 244 4.45 18.49 -8.22
C LEU A 244 4.31 19.90 -7.65
N GLY A 245 5.39 20.66 -7.61
CA GLY A 245 5.38 22.04 -7.12
C GLY A 245 6.75 22.65 -6.87
N PRO A 246 6.79 23.87 -6.26
CA PRO A 246 5.66 24.57 -5.66
C PRO A 246 4.74 25.25 -6.68
N VAL A 247 3.43 25.05 -6.53
CA VAL A 247 2.45 25.66 -7.45
C VAL A 247 2.37 27.18 -7.25
N ASN A 248 2.36 27.61 -5.98
CA ASN A 248 2.37 29.01 -5.57
C ASN A 248 3.61 29.29 -4.70
N ASN A 249 3.95 30.55 -4.50
CA ASN A 249 5.01 30.92 -3.57
C ASN A 249 4.71 30.38 -2.16
N THR A 250 5.72 29.88 -1.49
CA THR A 250 5.59 29.23 -0.18
C THR A 250 6.76 29.57 0.72
N ALA A 251 6.49 29.77 2.00
CA ALA A 251 7.52 29.99 3.01
C ALA A 251 8.35 28.71 3.32
N VAL A 252 7.89 27.53 2.92
CA VAL A 252 8.58 26.25 3.21
C VAL A 252 9.79 26.04 2.31
N LYS A 253 9.74 26.55 1.05
CA LYS A 253 10.86 26.53 0.08
C LYS A 253 10.83 27.84 -0.71
N PRO A 254 11.21 28.96 -0.09
CA PRO A 254 11.10 30.29 -0.70
C PRO A 254 12.04 30.49 -1.89
N GLU A 255 13.11 29.70 -1.99
CA GLU A 255 14.10 29.73 -3.07
C GLU A 255 13.59 29.13 -4.39
N ARG A 256 12.48 28.39 -4.36
CA ARG A 256 11.92 27.75 -5.57
C ARG A 256 10.83 28.60 -6.18
N PRO A 257 10.94 28.94 -7.48
CA PRO A 257 9.90 29.71 -8.18
C PRO A 257 8.60 28.91 -8.27
N ALA A 258 7.48 29.61 -8.20
CA ALA A 258 6.16 29.00 -8.40
C ALA A 258 5.98 28.56 -9.85
N ILE A 259 5.47 27.33 -10.05
CA ILE A 259 5.26 26.75 -11.39
C ILE A 259 3.89 27.09 -11.99
N GLY A 260 2.93 27.53 -11.17
CA GLY A 260 1.57 27.85 -11.59
C GLY A 260 0.67 26.63 -11.86
N ALA A 261 -0.64 26.86 -11.95
CA ALA A 261 -1.63 25.83 -12.20
C ALA A 261 -1.57 25.27 -13.63
N ALA A 262 -1.20 26.09 -14.63
CA ALA A 262 -1.10 25.67 -16.03
C ALA A 262 -0.13 24.49 -16.20
N LEU A 263 1.08 24.59 -15.61
CA LEU A 263 2.07 23.50 -15.66
C LEU A 263 1.54 22.21 -15.00
N VAL A 264 0.72 22.34 -13.96
CA VAL A 264 0.07 21.14 -13.35
C VAL A 264 -0.86 20.46 -14.36
N GLY A 265 -1.67 21.24 -15.12
CA GLY A 265 -2.52 20.69 -16.19
C GLY A 265 -1.71 19.97 -17.28
N GLU A 266 -0.58 20.54 -17.71
CA GLU A 266 0.32 19.90 -18.68
C GLU A 266 0.92 18.60 -18.12
N ALA A 267 1.32 18.60 -16.85
CA ALA A 267 1.88 17.42 -16.20
C ALA A 267 0.88 16.26 -16.11
N LEU A 268 -0.41 16.55 -15.87
CA LEU A 268 -1.47 15.53 -15.85
C LEU A 268 -1.67 14.84 -17.21
N ALA A 269 -1.29 15.48 -18.32
CA ALA A 269 -1.33 14.88 -19.65
C ALA A 269 -0.10 13.98 -19.94
N ILE A 270 1.00 14.13 -19.21
CA ILE A 270 2.24 13.37 -19.39
C ILE A 270 2.20 12.02 -18.65
N THR A 271 1.54 11.98 -17.49
CA THR A 271 1.58 10.79 -16.63
C THR A 271 0.18 10.35 -16.17
N HIS A 272 -0.02 9.04 -16.09
CA HIS A 272 -1.20 8.44 -15.47
C HIS A 272 -1.00 8.14 -13.97
N LYS A 273 0.19 8.37 -13.43
CA LYS A 273 0.43 8.24 -11.98
C LYS A 273 -0.34 9.34 -11.24
N PRO A 274 -0.84 9.07 -10.02
CA PRO A 274 -1.41 10.11 -9.17
C PRO A 274 -0.44 11.28 -8.97
N VAL A 275 -0.86 12.51 -9.31
CA VAL A 275 -0.08 13.73 -9.11
C VAL A 275 -0.73 14.56 -8.01
N PHE A 276 0.00 14.79 -6.94
CA PHE A 276 -0.39 15.70 -5.86
C PHE A 276 0.27 17.07 -6.10
N ALA A 277 -0.51 18.06 -6.48
CA ALA A 277 -0.04 19.44 -6.55
C ALA A 277 0.28 19.96 -5.14
N ILE A 278 1.42 20.63 -4.98
CA ILE A 278 1.91 21.10 -3.67
C ILE A 278 2.51 22.50 -3.77
N GLY A 279 2.53 23.21 -2.66
CA GLY A 279 3.19 24.51 -2.48
C GLY A 279 2.23 25.69 -2.52
N GLY A 280 2.05 26.35 -1.38
CA GLY A 280 1.22 27.53 -1.21
C GLY A 280 -0.25 27.35 -1.54
N ILE A 281 -0.76 26.09 -1.50
CA ILE A 281 -2.16 25.79 -1.80
C ILE A 281 -3.02 26.10 -0.57
N THR A 282 -4.09 26.83 -0.81
CA THR A 282 -5.09 27.25 0.17
C THR A 282 -6.49 27.11 -0.44
N GLN A 283 -7.53 27.26 0.38
CA GLN A 283 -8.91 27.29 -0.11
C GLN A 283 -9.13 28.37 -1.18
N ALA A 284 -8.45 29.53 -1.06
CA ALA A 284 -8.66 30.66 -1.95
C ALA A 284 -8.06 30.47 -3.36
N ASN A 285 -7.06 29.60 -3.53
CA ASN A 285 -6.40 29.38 -4.82
C ASN A 285 -6.61 27.96 -5.40
N LEU A 286 -7.36 27.11 -4.71
CA LEU A 286 -7.60 25.73 -5.13
C LEU A 286 -8.40 25.61 -6.44
N ASP A 287 -9.35 26.53 -6.67
CA ASP A 287 -10.23 26.49 -7.85
C ASP A 287 -9.43 26.57 -9.17
N ALA A 288 -8.29 27.28 -9.20
CA ALA A 288 -7.41 27.32 -10.35
C ALA A 288 -6.80 25.94 -10.71
N LEU A 289 -6.50 25.12 -9.69
CA LEU A 289 -6.03 23.75 -9.88
C LEU A 289 -7.15 22.84 -10.35
N VAL A 290 -8.33 22.97 -9.74
CA VAL A 290 -9.51 22.21 -10.14
C VAL A 290 -9.87 22.46 -11.59
N ALA A 291 -9.78 23.72 -12.06
CA ALA A 291 -10.06 24.12 -13.44
C ALA A 291 -9.14 23.45 -14.48
N VAL A 292 -7.88 23.14 -14.13
CA VAL A 292 -6.95 22.41 -15.01
C VAL A 292 -7.01 20.88 -14.82
N GLY A 293 -8.04 20.36 -14.14
CA GLY A 293 -8.25 18.93 -13.95
C GLY A 293 -7.51 18.32 -12.77
N CYS A 294 -6.80 19.11 -11.95
CA CYS A 294 -6.12 18.61 -10.76
C CYS A 294 -7.14 18.24 -9.67
N ARG A 295 -7.14 17.00 -9.23
CA ARG A 295 -8.04 16.46 -8.20
C ARG A 295 -7.30 15.98 -6.95
N ARG A 296 -5.98 16.15 -6.91
CA ARG A 296 -5.14 15.73 -5.79
C ARG A 296 -4.20 16.85 -5.38
N VAL A 297 -4.22 17.20 -4.10
CA VAL A 297 -3.32 18.22 -3.55
C VAL A 297 -2.66 17.73 -2.26
N ALA A 298 -1.45 18.24 -2.02
CA ALA A 298 -0.76 18.10 -0.75
C ALA A 298 -0.61 19.49 -0.11
N VAL A 299 -0.98 19.59 1.17
CA VAL A 299 -0.95 20.86 1.91
C VAL A 299 -0.23 20.71 3.24
N ILE A 300 0.42 21.80 3.67
CA ILE A 300 0.98 21.94 5.02
C ILE A 300 0.19 23.04 5.75
N GLY A 301 0.48 24.30 5.48
CA GLY A 301 -0.02 25.44 6.23
C GLY A 301 -1.54 25.62 6.19
N ALA A 302 -2.20 25.19 5.11
CA ALA A 302 -3.66 25.31 5.00
C ALA A 302 -4.41 24.51 6.07
N ILE A 303 -3.83 23.46 6.62
CA ILE A 303 -4.40 22.66 7.71
C ILE A 303 -3.59 22.86 8.99
N MET A 304 -2.24 22.69 8.91
CA MET A 304 -1.38 22.79 10.10
C MET A 304 -1.34 24.19 10.72
N GLY A 305 -1.61 25.24 9.96
CA GLY A 305 -1.69 26.64 10.43
C GLY A 305 -3.10 27.13 10.67
N SER A 306 -4.13 26.29 10.52
CA SER A 306 -5.53 26.69 10.71
C SER A 306 -5.92 26.66 12.18
N ASP A 307 -6.75 27.62 12.62
CA ASP A 307 -7.40 27.58 13.94
C ASP A 307 -8.42 26.43 14.05
N ASN A 308 -8.92 25.95 12.91
CA ASN A 308 -9.83 24.81 12.84
C ASN A 308 -9.39 23.84 11.71
N PRO A 309 -8.47 22.90 12.01
CA PRO A 309 -7.95 21.92 11.04
C PRO A 309 -9.04 21.03 10.43
N GLU A 310 -10.08 20.70 11.21
CA GLU A 310 -11.22 19.90 10.73
C GLU A 310 -11.98 20.63 9.62
N LYS A 311 -12.39 21.86 9.88
CA LYS A 311 -13.12 22.67 8.89
C LYS A 311 -12.29 22.98 7.65
N ALA A 312 -10.99 23.27 7.84
CA ALA A 312 -10.06 23.50 6.72
C ALA A 312 -9.98 22.26 5.81
N SER A 313 -9.85 21.06 6.39
CA SER A 313 -9.82 19.80 5.65
C SER A 313 -11.11 19.53 4.90
N GLN A 314 -12.27 19.70 5.55
CA GLN A 314 -13.59 19.53 4.93
C GLN A 314 -13.79 20.46 3.72
N ASN A 315 -13.40 21.73 3.85
CA ASN A 315 -13.54 22.70 2.77
C ASN A 315 -12.67 22.31 1.56
N LEU A 316 -11.42 21.94 1.78
CA LEU A 316 -10.52 21.50 0.71
C LEU A 316 -11.06 20.25 -0.01
N LEU A 317 -11.48 19.22 0.74
CA LEU A 317 -12.06 18.00 0.18
C LEU A 317 -13.34 18.28 -0.62
N SER A 318 -14.22 19.14 -0.10
CA SER A 318 -15.45 19.53 -0.80
C SER A 318 -15.16 20.21 -2.14
N SER A 319 -14.12 21.04 -2.22
CA SER A 319 -13.73 21.69 -3.47
C SER A 319 -13.11 20.71 -4.48
N LEU A 320 -12.31 19.74 -4.01
CA LEU A 320 -11.69 18.71 -4.88
C LEU A 320 -12.71 17.72 -5.46
N SER A 321 -13.81 17.48 -4.76
CA SER A 321 -14.85 16.53 -5.16
C SER A 321 -15.88 17.11 -6.12
N ARG A 322 -15.83 18.41 -6.46
CA ARG A 322 -16.75 19.03 -7.41
C ARG A 322 -16.55 18.44 -8.81
N PRO A 323 -17.64 18.08 -9.51
CA PRO A 323 -17.54 17.70 -10.93
C PRO A 323 -16.97 18.88 -11.74
N THR A 324 -16.23 18.56 -12.78
CA THR A 324 -15.81 19.57 -13.79
C THR A 324 -17.06 20.02 -14.54
N LEU A 325 -17.36 21.31 -14.54
CA LEU A 325 -18.45 21.89 -15.34
C LEU A 325 -18.16 21.74 -16.84
#